data_81dc5a5fb7605cd22c20b6aca1fea609
#
_entry.id   81dc5a5fb7605cd22c20b6aca1fea609
#
_cell.length_a   1.000
_cell.length_b   1.000
_cell.length_c   1.000
_cell.angle_alpha   90.00
_cell.angle_beta   90.00
_cell.angle_gamma   90.00
#
_symmetry.space_group_name_H-M   'P 1'
#
loop_
_entity.id
_entity.type
_entity.pdbx_description
1 polymer ?
#
loop_
_entity_poly.entity_id
_entity_poly.type
_entity_poly.pdbx_seq_one_letter_code
_entity_poly.pdbx_strand_id
1 'polypeptide(L)'
;RDVAPSRGLGDVYKRQVYFGDEVRDALLSYWEERSIITPAEGHANALFLSLQRKRISVRSVENLVKKYSRLVTTVKNITPHKLRSTYGTTLYQETGDIYLVADVLGHKDVNTTRKHYAAQEDSRRRAAARVVHLRED
;
A
#
# COMPACT_ATOMS: atom_id res chain seq x y z
N ARG A 1 -5.10 0.14 21.75
CA ARG A 1 -4.65 -0.24 21.60
C ARG A 1 -3.50 -0.31 21.27
N ASP A 2 -2.72 -0.41 21.61
CA ASP A 2 -1.65 -0.36 21.34
C ASP A 2 -1.02 -1.21 21.47
N VAL A 3 -0.63 -1.46 21.64
CA VAL A 3 -0.12 -2.13 21.74
C VAL A 3 0.89 -2.50 21.75
N ALA A 4 1.34 -2.57 22.16
CA ALA A 4 2.34 -2.85 22.35
C ALA A 4 2.88 -3.59 21.77
N PRO A 5 2.96 -3.37 21.53
CA PRO A 5 3.21 -4.00 20.75
C PRO A 5 4.25 -4.65 20.60
N SER A 6 4.71 -4.60 20.60
CA SER A 6 5.65 -5.16 20.30
C SER A 6 5.98 -6.15 21.06
N ARG A 7 5.80 -6.20 22.02
CA ARG A 7 6.00 -7.13 22.67
C ARG A 7 6.67 -8.18 22.16
N GLY A 8 7.58 -8.39 21.92
CA GLY A 8 8.28 -9.49 21.54
C GLY A 8 8.20 -9.77 20.09
N LEU A 9 7.27 -9.29 19.53
CA LEU A 9 7.13 -9.45 18.11
C LEU A 9 8.07 -8.55 17.36
N GLY A 10 8.50 -7.49 18.00
CA GLY A 10 9.54 -6.67 17.43
C GLY A 10 9.15 -5.86 16.24
N ASP A 11 8.40 -6.42 15.35
CA ASP A 11 8.05 -5.73 14.12
C ASP A 11 6.61 -5.27 14.11
N VAL A 12 5.91 -5.38 15.22
CA VAL A 12 4.55 -4.89 15.31
C VAL A 12 4.60 -3.47 15.85
N TYR A 13 4.16 -2.53 15.06
CA TYR A 13 4.12 -1.15 15.49
C TYR A 13 3.01 -0.43 14.74
N LYS A 14 2.61 0.72 15.26
CA LYS A 14 1.53 1.48 14.67
C LYS A 14 2.03 2.21 13.44
N ARG A 15 1.20 2.24 12.44
CA ARG A 15 1.46 3.01 11.23
C ARG A 15 0.26 3.90 10.98
N GLN A 16 0.53 5.08 10.47
CA GLN A 16 -0.53 5.98 10.06
C GLN A 16 -0.55 6.03 8.55
N VAL A 17 -1.75 5.91 8.00
CA VAL A 17 -1.93 6.03 6.56
C VAL A 17 -2.99 7.09 6.32
N TYR A 18 -2.90 7.73 5.17
CA TYR A 18 -3.83 8.77 4.79
C TYR A 18 -4.55 8.34 3.53
N PHE A 19 -5.81 8.69 3.44
CA PHE A 19 -6.61 8.31 2.28
C PHE A 19 -7.65 9.39 1.99
N GLY A 20 -8.14 9.38 0.76
CA GLY A 20 -9.09 10.39 0.33
C GLY A 20 -10.53 9.99 0.64
N ASP A 21 -11.44 10.83 0.17
CA ASP A 21 -12.85 10.69 0.50
C ASP A 21 -13.46 9.41 -0.04
N GLU A 22 -13.01 8.94 -1.20
CA GLU A 22 -13.55 7.71 -1.77
C GLU A 22 -13.28 6.51 -0.87
N VAL A 23 -12.06 6.42 -0.37
CA VAL A 23 -11.69 5.31 0.52
C VAL A 23 -12.43 5.45 1.85
N ARG A 24 -12.54 6.70 2.35
CA ARG A 24 -13.27 6.93 3.58
C ARG A 24 -14.72 6.46 3.46
N ASP A 25 -15.37 6.83 2.37
CA ASP A 25 -16.78 6.47 2.19
C ASP A 25 -16.94 4.96 2.07
N ALA A 26 -16.02 4.29 1.38
CA ALA A 26 -16.05 2.84 1.27
C ALA A 26 -15.87 2.18 2.63
N LEU A 27 -14.97 2.69 3.46
CA LEU A 27 -14.74 2.16 4.79
C LEU A 27 -15.96 2.36 5.70
N LEU A 28 -16.60 3.53 5.61
CA LEU A 28 -17.79 3.79 6.42
C LEU A 28 -18.93 2.87 6.01
N SER A 29 -19.11 2.68 4.71
CA SER A 29 -20.13 1.77 4.22
C SER A 29 -19.87 0.34 4.68
N TYR A 30 -18.61 -0.10 4.61
CA TYR A 30 -18.25 -1.43 5.09
C TYR A 30 -18.47 -1.53 6.60
N TRP A 31 -18.15 -0.47 7.35
CA TRP A 31 -18.29 -0.50 8.80
C TRP A 31 -19.73 -0.71 9.24
N GLU A 32 -20.69 -0.15 8.50
CA GLU A 32 -22.09 -0.37 8.81
C GLU A 32 -22.43 -1.86 8.75
N GLU A 33 -21.94 -2.55 7.72
CA GLU A 33 -22.16 -3.99 7.61
C GLU A 33 -21.36 -4.76 8.64
N ARG A 34 -20.12 -4.33 8.86
CA ARG A 34 -19.25 -5.01 9.81
C ARG A 34 -19.80 -4.97 11.24
N SER A 35 -20.41 -3.86 11.62
CA SER A 35 -20.84 -3.66 12.99
C SER A 35 -22.01 -4.57 13.39
N ILE A 36 -22.73 -5.11 12.42
CA ILE A 36 -23.84 -6.02 12.72
C ILE A 36 -23.42 -7.49 12.63
N ILE A 37 -22.18 -7.77 12.28
CA ILE A 37 -21.66 -9.13 12.19
C ILE A 37 -20.98 -9.48 13.50
N THR A 38 -21.33 -10.62 14.06
CA THR A 38 -20.66 -11.12 15.25
C THR A 38 -19.41 -11.89 14.83
N PRO A 39 -18.20 -11.41 15.17
CA PRO A 39 -16.99 -12.12 14.77
C PRO A 39 -16.89 -13.49 15.44
N ALA A 40 -16.14 -14.39 14.79
CA ALA A 40 -15.83 -15.66 15.40
C ALA A 40 -14.96 -15.43 16.64
N GLU A 41 -14.95 -16.40 17.52
CA GLU A 41 -14.19 -16.28 18.75
C GLU A 41 -12.73 -15.99 18.46
N GLY A 42 -12.17 -15.04 19.17
CA GLY A 42 -10.77 -14.66 18.97
C GLY A 42 -10.54 -13.66 17.84
N HIS A 43 -11.60 -13.26 17.14
CA HIS A 43 -11.45 -12.36 15.98
C HIS A 43 -12.21 -11.05 16.14
N ALA A 44 -12.56 -10.70 17.37
CA ALA A 44 -13.37 -9.51 17.62
C ALA A 44 -12.70 -8.21 17.19
N ASN A 45 -11.37 -8.17 17.24
CA ASN A 45 -10.63 -6.95 16.91
C ASN A 45 -10.27 -6.82 15.44
N ALA A 46 -10.68 -7.77 14.61
CA ALA A 46 -10.40 -7.69 13.18
C ALA A 46 -11.37 -6.72 12.52
N LEU A 47 -10.84 -5.78 11.75
CA LEU A 47 -11.70 -4.90 10.99
C LEU A 47 -12.32 -5.64 9.81
N PHE A 48 -11.50 -6.36 9.05
CA PHE A 48 -11.97 -7.08 7.88
C PHE A 48 -12.16 -8.55 8.19
N LEU A 49 -13.36 -9.03 7.94
CA LEU A 49 -13.73 -10.40 8.25
C LEU A 49 -14.01 -11.18 6.98
N SER A 50 -13.64 -12.46 7.00
CA SER A 50 -14.00 -13.39 5.94
C SER A 50 -15.45 -13.81 6.10
N LEU A 51 -15.94 -14.61 5.15
CA LEU A 51 -17.28 -15.14 5.24
C LEU A 51 -17.46 -16.08 6.44
N GLN A 52 -16.37 -16.56 7.01
CA GLN A 52 -16.41 -17.38 8.21
C GLN A 52 -16.34 -16.52 9.48
N ARG A 53 -16.41 -15.21 9.33
CA ARG A 53 -16.37 -14.23 10.43
C ARG A 53 -15.03 -14.22 11.15
N LYS A 54 -13.98 -14.64 10.48
CA LYS A 54 -12.61 -14.62 11.00
C LYS A 54 -11.84 -13.49 10.34
N ARG A 55 -10.76 -13.07 10.98
CA ARG A 55 -9.87 -12.07 10.37
C ARG A 55 -9.47 -12.53 8.98
N ILE A 56 -9.59 -11.64 8.01
CA ILE A 56 -9.24 -11.99 6.62
C ILE A 56 -7.77 -12.36 6.56
N SER A 57 -7.45 -13.39 5.80
CA SER A 57 -6.07 -13.85 5.67
C SER A 57 -5.35 -13.09 4.57
N VAL A 58 -4.02 -13.14 4.60
CA VAL A 58 -3.21 -12.56 3.54
C VAL A 58 -3.58 -13.15 2.19
N ARG A 59 -3.79 -14.47 2.15
CA ARG A 59 -4.17 -15.14 0.91
C ARG A 59 -5.50 -14.63 0.38
N SER A 60 -6.47 -14.40 1.26
CA SER A 60 -7.76 -13.87 0.84
C SER A 60 -7.62 -12.45 0.29
N VAL A 61 -6.77 -11.62 0.88
CA VAL A 61 -6.52 -10.29 0.35
C VAL A 61 -5.89 -10.38 -1.05
N GLU A 62 -4.92 -11.28 -1.20
CA GLU A 62 -4.30 -11.48 -2.51
C GLU A 62 -5.31 -11.89 -3.57
N ASN A 63 -6.23 -12.78 -3.18
CA ASN A 63 -7.26 -13.24 -4.10
C ASN A 63 -8.23 -12.12 -4.47
N LEU A 64 -8.57 -11.25 -3.52
CA LEU A 64 -9.43 -10.11 -3.79
C LEU A 64 -8.77 -9.13 -4.74
N VAL A 65 -7.49 -8.83 -4.53
CA VAL A 65 -6.76 -7.94 -5.41
C VAL A 65 -6.73 -8.52 -6.82
N LYS A 66 -6.47 -9.82 -6.94
CA LYS A 66 -6.43 -10.47 -8.23
C LYS A 66 -7.81 -10.41 -8.92
N LYS A 67 -8.86 -10.65 -8.16
CA LYS A 67 -10.22 -10.62 -8.69
C LYS A 67 -10.59 -9.26 -9.24
N TYR A 68 -10.35 -8.22 -8.47
CA TYR A 68 -10.79 -6.88 -8.88
C TYR A 68 -9.87 -6.26 -9.92
N SER A 69 -8.58 -6.60 -9.92
CA SER A 69 -7.69 -6.07 -10.93
C SER A 69 -8.03 -6.58 -12.32
N ARG A 70 -8.59 -7.80 -12.42
CA ARG A 70 -9.01 -8.33 -13.71
C ARG A 70 -10.11 -7.52 -14.37
N LEU A 71 -10.83 -6.74 -13.60
CA LEU A 71 -11.92 -5.93 -14.13
C LEU A 71 -11.41 -4.65 -14.79
N VAL A 72 -10.18 -4.24 -14.48
CA VAL A 72 -9.67 -2.95 -14.96
C VAL A 72 -8.39 -3.07 -15.78
N THR A 73 -7.75 -4.23 -15.80
CA THR A 73 -6.51 -4.39 -16.55
C THR A 73 -6.33 -5.82 -17.02
N THR A 74 -5.63 -5.99 -18.13
CA THR A 74 -5.24 -7.29 -18.61
C THR A 74 -3.87 -7.72 -18.07
N VAL A 75 -3.20 -6.86 -17.33
CA VAL A 75 -1.93 -7.20 -16.71
C VAL A 75 -2.17 -8.32 -15.70
N LYS A 76 -1.34 -9.36 -15.77
CA LYS A 76 -1.49 -10.50 -14.89
C LYS A 76 -0.65 -10.34 -13.63
N ASN A 77 -1.01 -11.12 -12.62
CA ASN A 77 -0.24 -11.21 -11.38
C ASN A 77 -0.17 -9.91 -10.62
N ILE A 78 -1.28 -9.18 -10.59
CA ILE A 78 -1.38 -8.00 -9.73
C ILE A 78 -1.56 -8.47 -8.29
N THR A 79 -0.68 -8.03 -7.41
CA THR A 79 -0.69 -8.40 -5.99
C THR A 79 -0.74 -7.16 -5.13
N PRO A 80 -1.07 -7.29 -3.85
CA PRO A 80 -1.00 -6.14 -2.94
C PRO A 80 0.37 -5.50 -2.92
N HIS A 81 1.43 -6.32 -3.02
CA HIS A 81 2.78 -5.79 -3.05
C HIS A 81 3.02 -4.92 -4.28
N LYS A 82 2.50 -5.34 -5.43
CA LYS A 82 2.62 -4.53 -6.63
C LYS A 82 1.83 -3.23 -6.54
N LEU A 83 0.65 -3.28 -5.93
CA LEU A 83 -0.11 -2.05 -5.71
C LEU A 83 0.65 -1.09 -4.82
N ARG A 84 1.29 -1.61 -3.78
CA ARG A 84 2.10 -0.80 -2.89
C ARG A 84 3.27 -0.18 -3.63
N SER A 85 3.95 -0.94 -4.46
CA SER A 85 5.07 -0.43 -5.24
C SER A 85 4.63 0.65 -6.23
N THR A 86 3.48 0.45 -6.86
CA THR A 86 2.93 1.43 -7.79
C THR A 86 2.59 2.73 -7.07
N TYR A 87 2.01 2.61 -5.89
CA TYR A 87 1.67 3.79 -5.10
C TYR A 87 2.95 4.57 -4.73
N GLY A 88 3.97 3.86 -4.27
CA GLY A 88 5.24 4.50 -3.92
C GLY A 88 5.91 5.15 -5.11
N THR A 89 5.89 4.47 -6.26
CA THR A 89 6.48 5.02 -7.49
C THR A 89 5.77 6.30 -7.90
N THR A 90 4.45 6.28 -7.91
CA THR A 90 3.67 7.46 -8.29
C THR A 90 3.94 8.61 -7.33
N LEU A 91 3.94 8.32 -6.05
CA LEU A 91 4.20 9.35 -5.04
C LEU A 91 5.58 9.95 -5.22
N TYR A 92 6.58 9.12 -5.47
CA TYR A 92 7.94 9.61 -5.68
C TYR A 92 8.03 10.46 -6.96
N GLN A 93 7.39 10.02 -8.02
CA GLN A 93 7.42 10.76 -9.28
C GLN A 93 6.78 12.13 -9.15
N GLU A 94 5.73 12.24 -8.33
CA GLU A 94 5.02 13.51 -8.19
C GLU A 94 5.64 14.43 -7.16
N THR A 95 6.28 13.90 -6.15
CA THR A 95 6.82 14.73 -5.07
C THR A 95 8.32 14.85 -5.09
N GLY A 96 9.02 13.85 -5.64
CA GLY A 96 10.49 13.81 -5.59
C GLY A 96 11.04 13.62 -4.18
N ASP A 97 10.20 13.29 -3.22
CA ASP A 97 10.58 13.25 -1.81
C ASP A 97 10.64 11.82 -1.32
N ILE A 98 11.86 11.28 -1.28
CA ILE A 98 12.06 9.89 -0.89
C ILE A 98 11.73 9.66 0.58
N TYR A 99 11.87 10.67 1.41
CA TYR A 99 11.55 10.54 2.83
C TYR A 99 10.05 10.44 3.04
N LEU A 100 9.28 11.19 2.25
CA LEU A 100 7.83 11.09 2.30
C LEU A 100 7.38 9.70 1.87
N VAL A 101 7.97 9.16 0.80
CA VAL A 101 7.63 7.82 0.32
C VAL A 101 7.92 6.79 1.41
N ALA A 102 9.09 6.87 2.03
CA ALA A 102 9.44 5.93 3.09
C ALA A 102 8.46 6.01 4.26
N ASP A 103 8.09 7.21 4.64
CA ASP A 103 7.17 7.42 5.75
C ASP A 103 5.79 6.84 5.44
N VAL A 104 5.26 7.15 4.28
CA VAL A 104 3.92 6.69 3.90
C VAL A 104 3.88 5.17 3.75
N LEU A 105 4.94 4.57 3.21
CA LEU A 105 5.01 3.12 3.08
C LEU A 105 5.36 2.43 4.39
N GLY A 106 5.75 3.18 5.40
CA GLY A 106 6.08 2.61 6.70
C GLY A 106 7.42 1.92 6.75
N HIS A 107 8.36 2.34 5.91
CA HIS A 107 9.72 1.79 5.96
C HIS A 107 10.45 2.39 7.15
N LYS A 108 11.04 1.54 7.97
CA LYS A 108 11.82 2.01 9.10
C LYS A 108 13.11 2.66 8.66
N ASP A 109 13.68 2.19 7.57
CA ASP A 109 14.95 2.66 7.07
C ASP A 109 14.74 3.27 5.69
N VAL A 110 14.98 4.56 5.58
CA VAL A 110 14.81 5.28 4.33
C VAL A 110 15.76 4.76 3.25
N ASN A 111 16.87 4.14 3.66
CA ASN A 111 17.80 3.59 2.68
C ASN A 111 17.20 2.47 1.85
N THR A 112 16.29 1.69 2.43
CA THR A 112 15.59 0.66 1.69
C THR A 112 14.78 1.27 0.56
N THR A 113 14.08 2.36 0.86
CA THR A 113 13.29 3.05 -0.14
C THR A 113 14.17 3.71 -1.18
N ARG A 114 15.27 4.30 -0.74
CA ARG A 114 16.19 4.98 -1.65
C ARG A 114 16.77 4.02 -2.67
N LYS A 115 17.19 2.83 -2.22
CA LYS A 115 17.73 1.84 -3.13
C LYS A 115 16.69 1.40 -4.15
N HIS A 116 15.46 1.23 -3.69
CA HIS A 116 14.40 0.77 -4.57
C HIS A 116 14.13 1.76 -5.71
N TYR A 117 14.24 3.06 -5.44
CA TYR A 117 13.90 4.08 -6.42
C TYR A 117 15.10 4.71 -7.12
N ALA A 118 16.31 4.31 -6.77
CA ALA A 118 17.51 4.89 -7.37
C ALA A 118 17.56 4.69 -8.88
N ALA A 119 17.19 3.51 -9.34
CA ALA A 119 17.23 3.22 -10.77
C ALA A 119 16.22 4.07 -11.54
N GLN A 120 15.07 4.34 -10.94
CA GLN A 120 14.06 5.17 -11.58
C GLN A 120 14.55 6.60 -11.73
N GLU A 121 15.22 7.12 -10.71
CA GLU A 121 15.75 8.48 -10.76
C GLU A 121 16.80 8.61 -11.84
N ASP A 122 17.68 7.62 -11.93
CA ASP A 122 18.72 7.61 -12.96
C ASP A 122 18.11 7.59 -14.34
N SER A 123 17.08 6.80 -14.54
CA SER A 123 16.38 6.72 -15.81
C SER A 123 15.76 8.06 -16.19
N ARG A 124 15.20 8.76 -15.21
CA ARG A 124 14.60 10.07 -15.44
C ARG A 124 15.65 11.09 -15.85
N ARG A 125 16.82 11.03 -15.24
CA ARG A 125 17.92 11.94 -15.60
C ARG A 125 18.39 11.71 -17.01
N ARG A 126 18.46 10.46 -17.43
CA ARG A 126 18.85 10.16 -18.80
C ARG A 126 17.83 10.67 -19.80
N ALA A 127 16.56 10.52 -19.49
CA ALA A 127 15.50 11.02 -20.35
C ALA A 127 15.57 12.53 -20.47
N ALA A 128 15.83 13.22 -19.37
CA ALA A 128 15.96 14.67 -19.38
C ALA A 128 17.15 15.10 -20.24
N ALA A 129 18.26 14.39 -20.16
CA ALA A 129 19.42 14.71 -20.95
C ALA A 129 19.14 14.61 -22.45
N ARG A 130 18.35 13.61 -22.85
CA ARG A 130 18.01 13.47 -24.26
C ARG A 130 17.17 14.63 -24.75
N VAL A 131 16.25 15.11 -23.92
CA VAL A 131 15.42 16.24 -24.30
C VAL A 131 16.26 17.48 -24.50
N VAL A 132 17.20 17.74 -23.60
CA VAL A 132 18.08 18.89 -23.74
C VAL A 132 18.94 18.76 -24.97
N HIS A 133 19.45 17.57 -25.23
CA HIS A 133 20.31 17.34 -26.41
C HIS A 133 19.59 17.69 -27.70
N LEU A 134 18.31 17.46 -27.79
CA LEU A 134 17.55 17.75 -28.99
C LEU A 134 17.49 19.23 -29.32
N ARG A 135 17.89 20.10 -28.42
CA ARG A 135 17.80 21.51 -28.63
C ARG A 135 19.12 22.15 -29.00
N GLU A 136 20.11 21.34 -29.23
CA GLU A 136 21.36 21.87 -29.53
C GLU A 136 21.48 22.47 -30.86
N ASP A 137 20.62 22.35 -31.71
CA ASP A 137 20.75 22.96 -32.98
C ASP A 137 20.31 24.36 -32.96
#